data_7b3490835c3c9f1e89adda55001c26a6
#
_entry.id   7b3490835c3c9f1e89adda55001c26a6
#
_cell.length_a   1.000
_cell.length_b   1.000
_cell.length_c   1.000
_cell.angle_alpha   90.00
_cell.angle_beta   90.00
_cell.angle_gamma   90.00
#
_symmetry.space_group_name_H-M   'P 1'
#
loop_
_entity.id
_entity.type
_entity.pdbx_description
1 polymer ?
#
loop_
_entity_poly.entity_id
_entity_poly.type
_entity_poly.pdbx_seq_one_letter_code
_entity_poly.pdbx_strand_id
1 'polypeptide(L)'
;MVSGKPASGEDSLIARYFRPLATDPGAFRLDDDAAALKPDGSDIVVTTDAIVEGVHFLSDDPPDTVARKALRVNLSDLAAKGATPAGFVLTLALRSADDETWLKPFAAALGEDAVQFACPLLGGDTVSTPGPLMVSVTAFGRVPPGKMIHRSGAKPGERVMVTGTIGDAALGLAILRGGKVHAAASDKAAREALIGRYRVPQPRVAMAEIVRDYASAAMDVSDGLAGDLTKLCGVSGVSAVIDLVSIPLSGAAQDLVSRGVVGLETLIAGGDDYEILCTLSEDCVEAFAQAAQHAGVAVSSIGTMVAGSAVPKFIDGQGREIALEYRSYSHF
;
A
#
# COMPACT_ATOMS: atom_id res chain seq x y z
N MET A 1 -9.92 50.02 7.74
CA MET A 1 -8.73 49.31 7.23
C MET A 1 -8.27 48.41 8.38
N VAL A 2 -8.60 47.13 8.30
CA VAL A 2 -8.10 46.14 9.27
C VAL A 2 -6.68 45.83 8.84
N SER A 3 -5.71 46.23 9.65
CA SER A 3 -4.30 45.89 9.48
C SER A 3 -4.18 44.37 9.66
N GLY A 4 -4.14 43.63 8.55
CA GLY A 4 -3.89 42.22 8.60
C GLY A 4 -2.51 41.95 9.23
N LYS A 5 -2.47 41.19 10.33
CA LYS A 5 -1.23 40.55 10.77
C LYS A 5 -0.67 39.80 9.54
N PRO A 6 0.67 39.83 9.34
CA PRO A 6 1.28 38.95 8.34
C PRO A 6 0.82 37.51 8.65
N ALA A 7 0.39 36.77 7.61
CA ALA A 7 0.04 35.37 7.76
C ALA A 7 1.18 34.62 8.45
N SER A 8 0.87 33.69 9.36
CA SER A 8 1.89 32.85 9.98
C SER A 8 2.64 32.06 8.89
N GLY A 9 3.84 31.58 9.17
CA GLY A 9 4.57 30.73 8.22
C GLY A 9 3.73 29.50 7.82
N GLU A 10 2.97 28.96 8.77
CA GLU A 10 2.03 27.85 8.58
C GLU A 10 0.86 28.23 7.67
N ASP A 11 0.16 29.36 7.93
CA ASP A 11 -0.95 29.84 7.09
C ASP A 11 -0.49 30.04 5.64
N SER A 12 0.71 30.59 5.46
CA SER A 12 1.29 30.80 4.13
C SER A 12 1.60 29.49 3.41
N LEU A 13 2.11 28.49 4.15
CA LEU A 13 2.38 27.14 3.65
C LEU A 13 1.07 26.45 3.22
N ILE A 14 0.05 26.45 4.08
CA ILE A 14 -1.26 25.85 3.81
C ILE A 14 -1.90 26.51 2.58
N ALA A 15 -1.92 27.85 2.55
CA ALA A 15 -2.51 28.57 1.44
C ALA A 15 -1.82 28.29 0.10
N ARG A 16 -0.50 28.13 0.12
CA ARG A 16 0.31 27.97 -1.08
C ARG A 16 0.31 26.55 -1.62
N TYR A 17 0.43 25.55 -0.76
CA TYR A 17 0.68 24.16 -1.17
C TYR A 17 -0.52 23.25 -1.02
N PHE A 18 -1.35 23.44 0.01
CA PHE A 18 -2.42 22.46 0.31
C PHE A 18 -3.82 22.97 -0.04
N ARG A 19 -4.13 24.25 0.08
CA ARG A 19 -5.43 24.79 -0.33
C ARG A 19 -5.79 24.49 -1.79
N PRO A 20 -4.88 24.51 -2.78
CA PRO A 20 -5.19 24.11 -4.15
C PRO A 20 -5.61 22.65 -4.32
N LEU A 21 -5.25 21.77 -3.37
CA LEU A 21 -5.57 20.34 -3.39
C LEU A 21 -6.94 20.03 -2.75
N ALA A 22 -7.49 20.96 -1.97
CA ALA A 22 -8.78 20.84 -1.29
C ALA A 22 -9.93 21.16 -2.26
N THR A 23 -10.14 20.29 -3.24
CA THR A 23 -11.09 20.50 -4.35
C THR A 23 -12.51 20.05 -4.00
N ASP A 24 -12.71 19.19 -2.98
CA ASP A 24 -14.02 18.77 -2.51
C ASP A 24 -14.74 19.94 -1.81
N PRO A 25 -16.03 20.19 -2.09
CA PRO A 25 -16.78 21.23 -1.40
C PRO A 25 -16.83 21.06 0.12
N GLY A 26 -16.77 19.84 0.62
CA GLY A 26 -16.75 19.52 2.05
C GLY A 26 -15.42 19.83 2.75
N ALA A 27 -14.38 20.13 2.01
CA ALA A 27 -13.11 20.61 2.56
C ALA A 27 -13.14 22.12 2.90
N PHE A 28 -14.18 22.85 2.50
CA PHE A 28 -14.36 24.30 2.74
C PHE A 28 -13.12 25.13 2.39
N ARG A 29 -12.32 24.67 1.40
CA ARG A 29 -11.06 25.30 0.96
C ARG A 29 -10.00 25.42 2.07
N LEU A 30 -10.09 24.61 3.12
CA LEU A 30 -9.26 24.67 4.33
C LEU A 30 -9.38 26.03 5.06
N ASP A 31 -10.56 26.65 4.99
CA ASP A 31 -10.87 27.90 5.70
C ASP A 31 -11.68 27.63 6.99
N ASP A 32 -12.04 26.38 7.29
CA ASP A 32 -12.78 25.95 8.47
C ASP A 32 -11.96 24.95 9.29
N ASP A 33 -12.30 24.77 10.56
CA ASP A 33 -11.60 23.87 11.50
C ASP A 33 -11.83 22.40 11.20
N ALA A 34 -12.83 22.06 10.37
CA ALA A 34 -13.19 20.69 10.05
C ALA A 34 -13.72 20.54 8.61
N ALA A 35 -13.63 19.33 8.09
CA ALA A 35 -14.25 18.95 6.82
C ALA A 35 -15.56 18.17 7.03
N ALA A 36 -16.42 18.16 6.01
CA ALA A 36 -17.65 17.40 6.01
C ALA A 36 -17.68 16.38 4.87
N LEU A 37 -17.81 15.09 5.19
CA LEU A 37 -18.15 14.05 4.24
C LEU A 37 -19.68 13.89 4.21
N LYS A 38 -20.31 14.21 3.07
CA LYS A 38 -21.77 14.08 2.95
C LYS A 38 -22.18 12.61 2.99
N PRO A 39 -23.19 12.24 3.79
CA PRO A 39 -23.76 10.90 3.77
C PRO A 39 -24.46 10.65 2.42
N ASP A 40 -24.28 9.46 1.86
CA ASP A 40 -24.93 9.01 0.62
C ASP A 40 -25.55 7.61 0.76
N GLY A 41 -25.64 7.12 2.01
CA GLY A 41 -26.16 5.79 2.31
C GLY A 41 -25.10 4.68 2.28
N SER A 42 -23.83 5.00 1.98
CA SER A 42 -22.72 4.06 2.07
C SER A 42 -22.14 4.01 3.48
N ASP A 43 -21.45 2.90 3.80
CA ASP A 43 -20.57 2.83 4.96
C ASP A 43 -19.27 3.55 4.65
N ILE A 44 -18.73 4.28 5.64
CA ILE A 44 -17.42 4.92 5.55
C ILE A 44 -16.35 3.96 6.09
N VAL A 45 -15.40 3.60 5.25
CA VAL A 45 -14.20 2.85 5.62
C VAL A 45 -13.09 3.85 5.91
N VAL A 46 -12.41 3.68 7.03
CA VAL A 46 -11.33 4.58 7.48
C VAL A 46 -10.06 3.76 7.69
N THR A 47 -8.97 4.24 7.14
CA THR A 47 -7.63 3.71 7.42
C THR A 47 -6.66 4.86 7.71
N THR A 48 -5.55 4.57 8.41
CA THR A 48 -4.52 5.56 8.70
C THR A 48 -3.16 4.90 8.79
N ASP A 49 -2.20 5.49 8.06
CA ASP A 49 -0.80 5.12 8.12
C ASP A 49 0.07 6.36 8.26
N ALA A 50 1.20 6.17 8.94
CA ALA A 50 2.25 7.16 9.04
C ALA A 50 3.55 6.62 8.45
N ILE A 51 4.20 7.42 7.60
CA ILE A 51 5.53 7.13 7.11
C ILE A 51 6.54 8.07 7.75
N VAL A 52 7.66 7.50 8.21
CA VAL A 52 8.70 8.19 8.98
C VAL A 52 10.04 8.04 8.25
N GLU A 53 10.75 9.14 8.10
CA GLU A 53 12.09 9.18 7.53
C GLU A 53 13.05 8.27 8.29
N GLY A 54 13.85 7.51 7.55
CA GLY A 54 14.78 6.51 8.09
C GLY A 54 14.13 5.17 8.46
N VAL A 55 12.79 5.09 8.47
CA VAL A 55 12.02 3.87 8.74
C VAL A 55 11.32 3.40 7.48
N HIS A 56 10.41 4.20 6.94
CA HIS A 56 9.55 3.86 5.80
C HIS A 56 10.04 4.44 4.46
N PHE A 57 10.87 5.47 4.52
CA PHE A 57 11.54 6.06 3.37
C PHE A 57 12.93 6.56 3.77
N LEU A 58 13.82 6.68 2.81
CA LEU A 58 15.19 7.13 3.04
C LEU A 58 15.26 8.67 3.02
N SER A 59 16.22 9.24 3.74
CA SER A 59 16.38 10.69 3.84
C SER A 59 16.69 11.38 2.51
N ASP A 60 17.21 10.63 1.54
CA ASP A 60 17.50 11.06 0.18
C ASP A 60 16.45 10.66 -0.85
N ASP A 61 15.33 10.06 -0.42
CA ASP A 61 14.22 9.79 -1.32
C ASP A 61 13.60 11.11 -1.82
N PRO A 62 13.32 11.23 -3.13
CA PRO A 62 12.72 12.42 -3.70
C PRO A 62 11.37 12.75 -3.05
N PRO A 63 11.09 14.03 -2.72
CA PRO A 63 9.87 14.44 -2.02
C PRO A 63 8.57 14.05 -2.73
N ASP A 64 8.56 14.04 -4.06
CA ASP A 64 7.42 13.59 -4.86
C ASP A 64 7.12 12.11 -4.64
N THR A 65 8.15 11.27 -4.46
CA THR A 65 7.97 9.84 -4.16
C THR A 65 7.47 9.61 -2.73
N VAL A 66 7.92 10.44 -1.77
CA VAL A 66 7.42 10.42 -0.39
C VAL A 66 5.93 10.76 -0.34
N ALA A 67 5.51 11.81 -1.07
CA ALA A 67 4.10 12.19 -1.17
C ALA A 67 3.24 11.05 -1.72
N ARG A 68 3.68 10.43 -2.84
CA ARG A 68 2.99 9.30 -3.45
C ARG A 68 2.93 8.12 -2.50
N LYS A 69 4.04 7.75 -1.85
CA LYS A 69 4.06 6.64 -0.89
C LYS A 69 3.05 6.89 0.22
N ALA A 70 3.06 8.08 0.84
CA ALA A 70 2.19 8.41 1.96
C ALA A 70 0.69 8.24 1.66
N LEU A 71 0.24 8.68 0.48
CA LEU A 71 -1.17 8.50 0.09
C LEU A 71 -1.46 7.07 -0.35
N ARG A 72 -0.58 6.48 -1.16
CA ARG A 72 -0.81 5.20 -1.84
C ARG A 72 -0.85 4.00 -0.90
N VAL A 73 -0.13 4.03 0.23
CA VAL A 73 -0.21 2.95 1.25
C VAL A 73 -1.63 2.89 1.82
N ASN A 74 -2.25 4.02 2.12
CA ASN A 74 -3.63 4.10 2.58
C ASN A 74 -4.66 3.71 1.49
N LEU A 75 -4.39 4.07 0.23
CA LEU A 75 -5.23 3.65 -0.90
C LEU A 75 -5.18 2.14 -1.11
N SER A 76 -4.05 1.49 -0.77
CA SER A 76 -3.89 0.04 -0.80
C SER A 76 -4.83 -0.65 0.18
N ASP A 77 -4.88 -0.16 1.42
CA ASP A 77 -5.86 -0.62 2.40
C ASP A 77 -7.30 -0.50 1.89
N LEU A 78 -7.69 0.69 1.41
CA LEU A 78 -9.04 0.91 0.90
C LEU A 78 -9.38 -0.07 -0.24
N ALA A 79 -8.45 -0.28 -1.17
CA ALA A 79 -8.62 -1.21 -2.28
C ALA A 79 -8.84 -2.64 -1.78
N ALA A 80 -8.04 -3.09 -0.81
CA ALA A 80 -8.16 -4.42 -0.21
C ALA A 80 -9.45 -4.59 0.60
N LYS A 81 -10.08 -3.49 1.06
CA LYS A 81 -11.38 -3.52 1.75
C LYS A 81 -12.57 -3.38 0.80
N GLY A 82 -12.33 -3.33 -0.51
CA GLY A 82 -13.38 -3.14 -1.51
C GLY A 82 -13.97 -1.72 -1.49
N ALA A 83 -13.23 -0.75 -0.94
CA ALA A 83 -13.70 0.62 -0.76
C ALA A 83 -13.19 1.54 -1.89
N THR A 84 -14.11 2.37 -2.39
CA THR A 84 -13.77 3.44 -3.33
C THR A 84 -13.25 4.64 -2.53
N PRO A 85 -12.10 5.24 -2.87
CA PRO A 85 -11.60 6.43 -2.19
C PRO A 85 -12.61 7.57 -2.17
N ALA A 86 -12.65 8.36 -1.08
CA ALA A 86 -13.59 9.48 -0.92
C ALA A 86 -12.90 10.76 -0.45
N GLY A 87 -11.68 10.67 0.04
CA GLY A 87 -10.88 11.81 0.48
C GLY A 87 -9.88 11.41 1.57
N PHE A 88 -9.00 12.32 1.94
CA PHE A 88 -8.02 12.10 3.00
C PHE A 88 -7.73 13.37 3.80
N VAL A 89 -7.24 13.19 5.01
CA VAL A 89 -6.60 14.25 5.81
C VAL A 89 -5.12 13.95 5.99
N LEU A 90 -4.30 15.01 6.05
CA LEU A 90 -2.85 14.93 6.09
C LEU A 90 -2.30 15.56 7.36
N THR A 91 -1.50 14.85 8.14
CA THR A 91 -0.66 15.45 9.18
C THR A 91 0.80 15.43 8.73
N LEU A 92 1.43 16.57 8.74
CA LEU A 92 2.80 16.76 8.25
C LEU A 92 3.68 17.36 9.36
N ALA A 93 4.66 16.57 9.82
CA ALA A 93 5.67 17.04 10.77
C ALA A 93 6.97 17.38 10.02
N LEU A 94 7.28 18.67 9.89
CA LEU A 94 8.39 19.21 9.12
C LEU A 94 9.50 19.74 10.02
N ARG A 95 10.76 19.69 9.55
CA ARG A 95 11.88 20.37 10.22
C ARG A 95 11.87 21.87 9.99
N SER A 96 11.39 22.32 8.82
CA SER A 96 11.27 23.74 8.45
C SER A 96 10.09 23.93 7.49
N ALA A 97 9.29 24.96 7.76
CA ALA A 97 8.20 25.36 6.86
C ALA A 97 8.69 26.08 5.60
N ASP A 98 9.95 26.54 5.58
CA ASP A 98 10.52 27.35 4.50
C ASP A 98 11.28 26.48 3.45
N ASP A 99 11.27 25.15 3.58
CA ASP A 99 11.92 24.27 2.62
C ASP A 99 11.07 24.10 1.36
N GLU A 100 11.06 25.12 0.51
CA GLU A 100 10.35 25.09 -0.78
C GLU A 100 10.87 23.99 -1.71
N THR A 101 12.13 23.59 -1.58
CA THR A 101 12.73 22.55 -2.43
C THR A 101 12.14 21.19 -2.15
N TRP A 102 11.69 20.97 -0.91
CA TRP A 102 10.99 19.76 -0.49
C TRP A 102 9.47 19.86 -0.65
N LEU A 103 8.86 20.97 -0.18
CA LEU A 103 7.40 21.12 -0.15
C LEU A 103 6.75 21.22 -1.54
N LYS A 104 7.40 21.92 -2.46
CA LYS A 104 6.81 22.13 -3.79
C LYS A 104 6.63 20.80 -4.58
N PRO A 105 7.66 19.95 -4.77
CA PRO A 105 7.47 18.68 -5.44
C PRO A 105 6.57 17.71 -4.64
N PHE A 106 6.64 17.73 -3.30
CA PHE A 106 5.76 16.94 -2.45
C PHE A 106 4.28 17.27 -2.70
N ALA A 107 3.89 18.55 -2.57
CA ALA A 107 2.51 18.98 -2.75
C ALA A 107 2.01 18.76 -4.19
N ALA A 108 2.87 18.99 -5.19
CA ALA A 108 2.51 18.73 -6.58
C ALA A 108 2.18 17.25 -6.83
N ALA A 109 3.03 16.34 -6.37
CA ALA A 109 2.83 14.90 -6.53
C ALA A 109 1.62 14.39 -5.74
N LEU A 110 1.40 14.93 -4.52
CA LEU A 110 0.22 14.62 -3.72
C LEU A 110 -1.07 15.03 -4.45
N GLY A 111 -1.07 16.23 -5.07
CA GLY A 111 -2.20 16.71 -5.85
C GLY A 111 -2.46 15.89 -7.11
N GLU A 112 -1.42 15.47 -7.81
CA GLU A 112 -1.56 14.57 -8.96
C GLU A 112 -2.19 13.24 -8.57
N ASP A 113 -1.75 12.62 -7.47
CA ASP A 113 -2.32 11.36 -6.98
C ASP A 113 -3.76 11.57 -6.44
N ALA A 114 -4.05 12.69 -5.77
CA ALA A 114 -5.40 13.03 -5.34
C ALA A 114 -6.38 13.07 -6.52
N VAL A 115 -5.97 13.62 -7.65
CA VAL A 115 -6.75 13.64 -8.89
C VAL A 115 -6.82 12.25 -9.52
N GLN A 116 -5.68 11.57 -9.66
CA GLN A 116 -5.59 10.25 -10.30
C GLN A 116 -6.51 9.22 -9.63
N PHE A 117 -6.56 9.23 -8.30
CA PHE A 117 -7.33 8.26 -7.51
C PHE A 117 -8.68 8.80 -7.02
N ALA A 118 -9.10 9.97 -7.49
CA ALA A 118 -10.33 10.63 -7.05
C ALA A 118 -10.45 10.70 -5.51
N CYS A 119 -9.34 10.98 -4.83
CA CYS A 119 -9.22 11.05 -3.39
C CYS A 119 -8.73 12.46 -2.98
N PRO A 120 -9.62 13.45 -2.87
CA PRO A 120 -9.25 14.83 -2.58
C PRO A 120 -8.73 15.03 -1.15
N LEU A 121 -7.87 16.02 -0.96
CA LEU A 121 -7.49 16.50 0.37
C LEU A 121 -8.69 17.21 1.03
N LEU A 122 -9.03 16.78 2.24
CA LEU A 122 -10.15 17.32 3.01
C LEU A 122 -9.69 18.29 4.10
N GLY A 123 -8.52 18.04 4.68
CA GLY A 123 -8.00 18.82 5.78
C GLY A 123 -6.66 18.28 6.26
N GLY A 124 -6.22 18.75 7.42
CA GLY A 124 -4.98 18.22 8.00
C GLY A 124 -4.38 19.14 9.05
N ASP A 125 -3.14 18.84 9.39
CA ASP A 125 -2.36 19.58 10.37
C ASP A 125 -0.90 19.68 9.92
N THR A 126 -0.22 20.77 10.26
CA THR A 126 1.19 20.96 9.96
C THR A 126 1.91 21.43 11.22
N VAL A 127 2.85 20.62 11.67
CA VAL A 127 3.63 20.91 12.88
C VAL A 127 5.12 20.93 12.59
N SER A 128 5.88 21.59 13.45
CA SER A 128 7.34 21.52 13.38
C SER A 128 7.87 20.41 14.29
N THR A 129 8.94 19.72 13.86
CA THR A 129 9.60 18.67 14.63
C THR A 129 11.12 18.85 14.59
N PRO A 130 11.84 18.64 15.71
CA PRO A 130 13.28 18.52 15.69
C PRO A 130 13.78 17.13 15.26
N GLY A 131 12.85 16.17 15.15
CA GLY A 131 13.12 14.77 14.81
C GLY A 131 13.06 14.48 13.31
N PRO A 132 12.87 13.21 12.94
CA PRO A 132 12.69 12.82 11.56
C PRO A 132 11.40 13.43 10.97
N LEU A 133 11.42 13.66 9.67
CA LEU A 133 10.22 14.02 8.93
C LEU A 133 9.19 12.90 9.01
N MET A 134 7.93 13.27 9.25
CA MET A 134 6.83 12.31 9.31
C MET A 134 5.65 12.82 8.48
N VAL A 135 5.04 11.93 7.75
CA VAL A 135 3.80 12.15 7.00
C VAL A 135 2.80 11.12 7.47
N SER A 136 1.66 11.57 8.00
CA SER A 136 0.54 10.68 8.33
C SER A 136 -0.67 11.05 7.47
N VAL A 137 -1.27 10.05 6.86
CA VAL A 137 -2.50 10.18 6.07
C VAL A 137 -3.57 9.35 6.74
N THR A 138 -4.76 9.94 6.93
CA THR A 138 -5.97 9.19 7.23
C THR A 138 -6.87 9.28 6.01
N ALA A 139 -7.12 8.14 5.36
CA ALA A 139 -7.94 8.06 4.17
C ALA A 139 -9.34 7.51 4.47
N PHE A 140 -10.31 8.04 3.77
CA PHE A 140 -11.72 7.65 3.83
C PHE A 140 -12.12 7.02 2.50
N GLY A 141 -12.80 5.88 2.59
CA GLY A 141 -13.40 5.22 1.44
C GLY A 141 -14.88 4.94 1.67
N ARG A 142 -15.58 4.56 0.63
CA ARG A 142 -17.01 4.22 0.65
C ARG A 142 -17.25 2.81 0.13
N VAL A 143 -18.14 2.10 0.82
CA VAL A 143 -18.66 0.80 0.36
C VAL A 143 -20.17 0.79 0.51
N PRO A 144 -20.92 0.01 -0.29
CA PRO A 144 -22.33 -0.24 0.01
C PRO A 144 -22.51 -0.79 1.43
N PRO A 145 -23.64 -0.51 2.13
CA PRO A 145 -23.81 -0.92 3.51
C PRO A 145 -23.56 -2.40 3.76
N GLY A 146 -22.69 -2.70 4.73
CA GLY A 146 -22.32 -4.07 5.11
C GLY A 146 -21.48 -4.83 4.07
N LYS A 147 -20.87 -4.15 3.08
CA LYS A 147 -20.11 -4.78 2.00
C LYS A 147 -18.60 -4.62 2.11
N MET A 148 -18.10 -4.05 3.21
CA MET A 148 -16.64 -4.03 3.44
C MET A 148 -16.10 -5.45 3.55
N ILE A 149 -15.03 -5.73 2.82
CA ILE A 149 -14.35 -7.03 2.92
C ILE A 149 -13.43 -7.02 4.14
N HIS A 150 -13.59 -8.03 4.98
CA HIS A 150 -12.80 -8.19 6.18
C HIS A 150 -11.53 -9.01 5.92
N ARG A 151 -10.56 -8.90 6.81
CA ARG A 151 -9.41 -9.80 6.86
C ARG A 151 -9.82 -11.21 7.31
N SER A 152 -10.90 -11.31 8.09
CA SER A 152 -11.53 -12.57 8.49
C SER A 152 -12.59 -13.01 7.47
N GLY A 153 -12.84 -14.32 7.39
CA GLY A 153 -13.90 -14.87 6.53
C GLY A 153 -13.41 -15.93 5.54
N ALA A 154 -12.09 -16.14 5.47
CA ALA A 154 -11.51 -17.21 4.67
C ALA A 154 -11.97 -18.59 5.14
N LYS A 155 -12.22 -19.51 4.21
CA LYS A 155 -12.74 -20.86 4.48
C LYS A 155 -11.82 -21.94 3.88
N PRO A 156 -11.73 -23.12 4.53
CA PRO A 156 -11.00 -24.24 3.94
C PRO A 156 -11.54 -24.58 2.54
N GLY A 157 -10.65 -24.88 1.61
CA GLY A 157 -10.96 -25.17 0.21
C GLY A 157 -10.95 -23.94 -0.71
N GLU A 158 -10.93 -22.71 -0.17
CA GLU A 158 -10.80 -21.51 -0.98
C GLU A 158 -9.39 -21.35 -1.56
N ARG A 159 -9.31 -20.70 -2.72
CA ARG A 159 -8.04 -20.35 -3.35
C ARG A 159 -7.47 -19.08 -2.75
N VAL A 160 -6.16 -19.08 -2.56
CA VAL A 160 -5.39 -17.90 -2.16
C VAL A 160 -4.91 -17.21 -3.42
N MET A 161 -5.33 -15.95 -3.58
CA MET A 161 -4.99 -15.13 -4.74
C MET A 161 -4.13 -13.95 -4.33
N VAL A 162 -3.24 -13.53 -5.21
CA VAL A 162 -2.46 -12.29 -5.04
C VAL A 162 -2.43 -11.52 -6.35
N THR A 163 -2.49 -10.18 -6.25
CA THR A 163 -2.33 -9.29 -7.41
C THR A 163 -0.85 -9.01 -7.70
N GLY A 164 -0.53 -8.62 -8.91
CA GLY A 164 0.78 -8.10 -9.33
C GLY A 164 1.95 -9.03 -9.09
N THR A 165 3.04 -8.51 -8.50
CA THR A 165 4.29 -9.23 -8.22
C THR A 165 4.76 -8.97 -6.80
N ILE A 166 5.42 -9.97 -6.20
CA ILE A 166 5.85 -9.99 -4.80
C ILE A 166 7.37 -9.82 -4.71
N GLY A 167 7.82 -9.02 -3.73
CA GLY A 167 9.22 -8.84 -3.35
C GLY A 167 9.96 -7.76 -4.14
N ASP A 168 9.33 -7.11 -5.10
CA ASP A 168 9.97 -6.05 -5.89
C ASP A 168 10.38 -4.86 -5.03
N ALA A 169 9.53 -4.44 -4.09
CA ALA A 169 9.83 -3.32 -3.20
C ALA A 169 10.98 -3.63 -2.24
N ALA A 170 11.01 -4.84 -1.69
CA ALA A 170 12.12 -5.31 -0.85
C ALA A 170 13.46 -5.29 -1.60
N LEU A 171 13.47 -5.71 -2.87
CA LEU A 171 14.66 -5.62 -3.74
C LEU A 171 15.02 -4.17 -4.03
N GLY A 172 14.06 -3.29 -4.29
CA GLY A 172 14.26 -1.86 -4.49
C GLY A 172 14.96 -1.21 -3.30
N LEU A 173 14.48 -1.49 -2.10
CA LEU A 173 15.11 -1.03 -0.85
C LEU A 173 16.52 -1.61 -0.68
N ALA A 174 16.72 -2.90 -0.96
CA ALA A 174 18.03 -3.55 -0.87
C ALA A 174 19.04 -2.93 -1.86
N ILE A 175 18.59 -2.54 -3.05
CA ILE A 175 19.41 -1.83 -4.04
C ILE A 175 19.81 -0.44 -3.50
N LEU A 176 18.89 0.32 -2.92
CA LEU A 176 19.16 1.65 -2.37
C LEU A 176 20.13 1.59 -1.17
N ARG A 177 19.98 0.57 -0.33
CA ARG A 177 20.89 0.34 0.82
C ARG A 177 22.28 -0.18 0.43
N GLY A 178 22.48 -0.60 -0.81
CA GLY A 178 23.76 -1.11 -1.29
C GLY A 178 23.95 -2.61 -1.02
N GLY A 179 25.21 -3.10 -1.15
CA GLY A 179 25.55 -4.49 -0.91
C GLY A 179 25.37 -5.41 -2.13
N LYS A 180 25.17 -6.72 -1.88
CA LYS A 180 25.18 -7.74 -2.94
C LYS A 180 24.08 -7.58 -3.99
N VAL A 181 22.86 -7.20 -3.57
CA VAL A 181 21.74 -7.00 -4.49
C VAL A 181 22.01 -5.79 -5.39
N HIS A 182 22.51 -4.69 -4.81
CA HIS A 182 22.93 -3.49 -5.55
C HIS A 182 23.99 -3.83 -6.62
N ALA A 183 25.02 -4.57 -6.24
CA ALA A 183 26.10 -4.96 -7.15
C ALA A 183 25.61 -5.90 -8.27
N ALA A 184 24.65 -6.76 -7.98
CA ALA A 184 24.10 -7.73 -8.91
C ALA A 184 23.07 -7.16 -9.88
N ALA A 185 22.35 -6.11 -9.48
CA ALA A 185 21.31 -5.43 -10.29
C ALA A 185 21.97 -4.49 -11.32
N SER A 186 22.62 -5.08 -12.35
CA SER A 186 23.39 -4.35 -13.36
C SER A 186 22.53 -3.75 -14.47
N ASP A 187 21.37 -4.33 -14.77
CA ASP A 187 20.43 -3.77 -15.75
C ASP A 187 19.78 -2.52 -15.16
N LYS A 188 19.96 -1.39 -15.85
CA LYS A 188 19.50 -0.08 -15.38
C LYS A 188 17.96 -0.01 -15.31
N ALA A 189 17.27 -0.52 -16.32
CA ALA A 189 15.80 -0.45 -16.36
C ALA A 189 15.17 -1.34 -15.29
N ALA A 190 15.67 -2.56 -15.11
CA ALA A 190 15.26 -3.47 -14.05
C ALA A 190 15.51 -2.86 -12.65
N ARG A 191 16.67 -2.25 -12.46
CA ARG A 191 17.04 -1.57 -11.21
C ARG A 191 16.09 -0.39 -10.90
N GLU A 192 15.82 0.47 -11.88
CA GLU A 192 14.91 1.61 -11.73
C GLU A 192 13.47 1.14 -11.45
N ALA A 193 13.02 0.07 -12.08
CA ALA A 193 11.71 -0.52 -11.84
C ALA A 193 11.57 -1.02 -10.41
N LEU A 194 12.56 -1.77 -9.88
CA LEU A 194 12.55 -2.26 -8.50
C LEU A 194 12.57 -1.11 -7.48
N ILE A 195 13.44 -0.11 -7.69
CA ILE A 195 13.48 1.09 -6.85
C ILE A 195 12.13 1.84 -6.91
N GLY A 196 11.55 1.93 -8.10
CA GLY A 196 10.24 2.54 -8.30
C GLY A 196 9.14 1.85 -7.50
N ARG A 197 9.15 0.51 -7.41
CA ARG A 197 8.19 -0.24 -6.61
C ARG A 197 8.28 0.07 -5.11
N TYR A 198 9.48 0.20 -4.58
CA TYR A 198 9.71 0.61 -3.18
C TYR A 198 9.25 2.05 -2.92
N ARG A 199 9.64 3.00 -3.80
CA ARG A 199 9.36 4.43 -3.60
C ARG A 199 7.92 4.82 -3.87
N VAL A 200 7.31 4.17 -4.86
CA VAL A 200 5.99 4.54 -5.40
C VAL A 200 5.12 3.30 -5.53
N PRO A 201 4.50 2.86 -4.42
CA PRO A 201 3.56 1.74 -4.43
C PRO A 201 2.47 1.90 -5.49
N GLN A 202 1.95 0.79 -5.99
CA GLN A 202 0.89 0.78 -7.00
C GLN A 202 -0.40 0.21 -6.40
N PRO A 203 -1.17 1.02 -5.64
CA PRO A 203 -2.38 0.54 -4.99
C PRO A 203 -3.38 0.04 -6.03
N ARG A 204 -3.98 -1.10 -5.77
CA ARG A 204 -4.89 -1.78 -6.70
C ARG A 204 -6.32 -1.24 -6.59
N VAL A 205 -6.49 0.08 -6.63
CA VAL A 205 -7.80 0.75 -6.46
C VAL A 205 -8.83 0.25 -7.49
N ALA A 206 -8.40 -0.04 -8.73
CA ALA A 206 -9.26 -0.62 -9.75
C ALA A 206 -9.81 -2.01 -9.39
N MET A 207 -9.21 -2.70 -8.41
CA MET A 207 -9.68 -3.99 -7.92
C MET A 207 -10.72 -3.89 -6.80
N ALA A 208 -10.97 -2.71 -6.24
CA ALA A 208 -11.83 -2.58 -5.07
C ALA A 208 -13.21 -3.23 -5.23
N GLU A 209 -13.92 -2.92 -6.32
CA GLU A 209 -15.23 -3.53 -6.60
C GLU A 209 -15.14 -5.04 -6.85
N ILE A 210 -14.10 -5.47 -7.57
CA ILE A 210 -13.85 -6.88 -7.88
C ILE A 210 -13.58 -7.67 -6.59
N VAL A 211 -12.74 -7.13 -5.70
CA VAL A 211 -12.49 -7.74 -4.39
C VAL A 211 -13.79 -7.84 -3.59
N ARG A 212 -14.59 -6.78 -3.57
CA ARG A 212 -15.88 -6.77 -2.88
C ARG A 212 -16.87 -7.81 -3.39
N ASP A 213 -16.87 -8.06 -4.69
CA ASP A 213 -17.84 -8.94 -5.34
C ASP A 213 -17.46 -10.42 -5.25
N TYR A 214 -16.17 -10.75 -5.15
CA TYR A 214 -15.69 -12.11 -5.23
C TYR A 214 -14.98 -12.63 -3.97
N ALA A 215 -14.30 -11.75 -3.20
CA ALA A 215 -13.47 -12.21 -2.09
C ALA A 215 -14.26 -12.51 -0.83
N SER A 216 -13.94 -13.59 -0.13
CA SER A 216 -14.42 -13.92 1.21
C SER A 216 -13.59 -13.28 2.32
N ALA A 217 -12.31 -13.07 2.07
CA ALA A 217 -11.40 -12.32 2.93
C ALA A 217 -10.35 -11.61 2.08
N ALA A 218 -9.90 -10.44 2.52
CA ALA A 218 -8.83 -9.71 1.84
C ALA A 218 -8.07 -8.79 2.78
N MET A 219 -6.81 -8.56 2.43
CA MET A 219 -5.93 -7.53 2.96
C MET A 219 -4.88 -7.17 1.91
N ASP A 220 -4.16 -6.09 2.11
CA ASP A 220 -2.99 -5.81 1.30
C ASP A 220 -1.72 -6.45 1.87
N VAL A 221 -0.66 -6.49 1.08
CA VAL A 221 0.65 -7.05 1.43
C VAL A 221 1.58 -5.88 1.74
N SER A 222 1.63 -5.48 3.01
CA SER A 222 2.45 -4.37 3.51
C SER A 222 3.69 -4.83 4.26
N ASP A 223 3.57 -5.90 5.09
CA ASP A 223 4.66 -6.42 5.93
C ASP A 223 5.33 -7.65 5.33
N GLY A 224 4.87 -8.09 4.18
CA GLY A 224 5.33 -9.27 3.44
C GLY A 224 4.28 -10.38 3.38
N LEU A 225 4.21 -11.03 2.22
CA LEU A 225 3.19 -12.03 1.90
C LEU A 225 3.04 -13.11 2.99
N ALA A 226 4.15 -13.64 3.51
CA ALA A 226 4.12 -14.72 4.50
C ALA A 226 3.56 -14.26 5.85
N GLY A 227 3.89 -13.04 6.27
CA GLY A 227 3.39 -12.45 7.50
C GLY A 227 1.91 -12.09 7.40
N ASP A 228 1.54 -11.42 6.33
CA ASP A 228 0.18 -10.94 6.13
C ASP A 228 -0.80 -12.10 5.91
N LEU A 229 -0.40 -13.14 5.16
CA LEU A 229 -1.18 -14.38 5.09
C LEU A 229 -1.34 -15.05 6.46
N THR A 230 -0.30 -15.03 7.30
CA THR A 230 -0.39 -15.57 8.68
C THR A 230 -1.44 -14.81 9.49
N LYS A 231 -1.50 -13.48 9.38
CA LYS A 231 -2.52 -12.64 10.04
C LYS A 231 -3.93 -12.96 9.53
N LEU A 232 -4.09 -13.08 8.20
CA LEU A 232 -5.37 -13.42 7.57
C LEU A 232 -5.87 -14.80 8.03
N CYS A 233 -4.99 -15.80 8.03
CA CYS A 233 -5.30 -17.14 8.52
C CYS A 233 -5.71 -17.13 9.99
N GLY A 234 -4.94 -16.41 10.83
CA GLY A 234 -5.18 -16.33 12.27
C GLY A 234 -6.57 -15.78 12.61
N VAL A 235 -6.98 -14.67 12.00
CA VAL A 235 -8.29 -14.06 12.27
C VAL A 235 -9.45 -14.81 11.61
N SER A 236 -9.17 -15.66 10.62
CA SER A 236 -10.16 -16.54 9.98
C SER A 236 -10.29 -17.91 10.65
N GLY A 237 -9.37 -18.27 11.55
CA GLY A 237 -9.37 -19.58 12.20
C GLY A 237 -9.03 -20.75 11.28
N VAL A 238 -8.24 -20.49 10.24
CA VAL A 238 -7.83 -21.45 9.21
C VAL A 238 -6.32 -21.39 8.98
N SER A 239 -5.80 -22.27 8.13
CA SER A 239 -4.42 -22.23 7.66
C SER A 239 -4.39 -22.20 6.12
N ALA A 240 -3.19 -22.20 5.52
CA ALA A 240 -3.02 -22.25 4.09
C ALA A 240 -1.82 -23.12 3.70
N VAL A 241 -1.86 -23.66 2.48
CA VAL A 241 -0.72 -24.28 1.80
C VAL A 241 -0.43 -23.46 0.57
N ILE A 242 0.75 -22.90 0.50
CA ILE A 242 1.21 -22.00 -0.58
C ILE A 242 2.28 -22.73 -1.40
N ASP A 243 2.11 -22.71 -2.70
CA ASP A 243 3.09 -23.20 -3.65
C ASP A 243 4.06 -22.04 -4.01
N LEU A 244 5.30 -22.16 -3.61
CA LEU A 244 6.33 -21.15 -3.86
C LEU A 244 6.58 -20.90 -5.35
N VAL A 245 6.36 -21.92 -6.20
CA VAL A 245 6.53 -21.79 -7.67
C VAL A 245 5.44 -20.93 -8.29
N SER A 246 4.27 -20.89 -7.65
CA SER A 246 3.12 -20.11 -8.12
C SER A 246 3.14 -18.65 -7.68
N ILE A 247 4.08 -18.24 -6.82
CA ILE A 247 4.20 -16.84 -6.38
C ILE A 247 4.71 -15.99 -7.55
N PRO A 248 3.97 -14.94 -7.95
CA PRO A 248 4.34 -14.12 -9.09
C PRO A 248 5.55 -13.22 -8.74
N LEU A 249 6.61 -13.33 -9.52
CA LEU A 249 7.79 -12.49 -9.45
C LEU A 249 7.93 -11.68 -10.75
N SER A 250 8.43 -10.46 -10.64
CA SER A 250 8.86 -9.70 -11.83
C SER A 250 10.05 -10.36 -12.51
N GLY A 251 10.27 -10.06 -13.79
CA GLY A 251 11.44 -10.59 -14.51
C GLY A 251 12.77 -10.19 -13.84
N ALA A 252 12.83 -9.01 -13.24
CA ALA A 252 13.99 -8.53 -12.49
C ALA A 252 14.21 -9.35 -11.20
N ALA A 253 13.14 -9.66 -10.47
CA ALA A 253 13.23 -10.50 -9.28
C ALA A 253 13.60 -11.95 -9.63
N GLN A 254 13.00 -12.51 -10.69
CA GLN A 254 13.33 -13.86 -11.18
C GLN A 254 14.81 -14.00 -11.57
N ASP A 255 15.38 -13.00 -12.26
CA ASP A 255 16.80 -12.99 -12.59
C ASP A 255 17.68 -13.06 -11.33
N LEU A 256 17.44 -12.22 -10.35
CA LEU A 256 18.20 -12.20 -9.10
C LEU A 256 18.07 -13.50 -8.30
N VAL A 257 16.88 -14.10 -8.25
CA VAL A 257 16.64 -15.39 -7.60
C VAL A 257 17.37 -16.52 -8.35
N SER A 258 17.24 -16.60 -9.68
CA SER A 258 17.84 -17.66 -10.49
C SER A 258 19.37 -17.65 -10.43
N ARG A 259 19.98 -16.47 -10.23
CA ARG A 259 21.41 -16.29 -10.03
C ARG A 259 21.88 -16.52 -8.58
N GLY A 260 20.96 -16.87 -7.68
CA GLY A 260 21.31 -17.11 -6.26
C GLY A 260 21.73 -15.85 -5.49
N VAL A 261 21.38 -14.66 -5.98
CA VAL A 261 21.70 -13.39 -5.31
C VAL A 261 20.81 -13.21 -4.07
N VAL A 262 19.56 -13.62 -4.17
CA VAL A 262 18.55 -13.55 -3.10
C VAL A 262 17.71 -14.83 -3.12
N GLY A 263 17.27 -15.27 -1.94
CA GLY A 263 16.33 -16.39 -1.83
C GLY A 263 14.88 -15.92 -1.96
N LEU A 264 14.00 -16.80 -2.42
CA LEU A 264 12.57 -16.52 -2.52
C LEU A 264 11.95 -16.22 -1.16
N GLU A 265 12.43 -16.88 -0.10
CA GLU A 265 12.03 -16.65 1.29
C GLU A 265 12.24 -15.19 1.72
N THR A 266 13.30 -14.55 1.25
CA THR A 266 13.56 -13.13 1.52
C THR A 266 12.52 -12.23 0.84
N LEU A 267 12.09 -12.59 -0.37
CA LEU A 267 11.11 -11.80 -1.12
C LEU A 267 9.72 -11.88 -0.50
N ILE A 268 9.28 -13.08 -0.12
CA ILE A 268 7.94 -13.27 0.46
C ILE A 268 7.80 -12.78 1.91
N ALA A 269 8.94 -12.57 2.60
CA ALA A 269 8.98 -11.95 3.93
C ALA A 269 9.27 -10.43 3.87
N GLY A 270 9.62 -9.91 2.70
CA GLY A 270 9.86 -8.48 2.47
C GLY A 270 8.56 -7.70 2.34
N GLY A 271 8.51 -6.51 2.93
CA GLY A 271 7.34 -5.63 2.89
C GLY A 271 7.33 -4.66 1.72
N ASP A 272 6.37 -3.74 1.78
CA ASP A 272 6.16 -2.61 0.86
C ASP A 272 5.65 -2.99 -0.55
N ASP A 273 5.13 -4.20 -0.78
CA ASP A 273 4.60 -4.57 -2.09
C ASP A 273 3.26 -3.89 -2.43
N TYR A 274 2.40 -3.71 -1.42
CA TYR A 274 1.06 -3.11 -1.55
C TYR A 274 0.22 -3.73 -2.67
N GLU A 275 0.33 -5.06 -2.79
CA GLU A 275 -0.55 -5.89 -3.60
C GLU A 275 -1.71 -6.40 -2.76
N ILE A 276 -2.80 -6.87 -3.39
CA ILE A 276 -3.94 -7.43 -2.67
C ILE A 276 -3.76 -8.94 -2.53
N LEU A 277 -3.80 -9.42 -1.29
CA LEU A 277 -3.94 -10.82 -0.91
C LEU A 277 -5.41 -11.08 -0.57
N CYS A 278 -6.04 -12.04 -1.26
CA CYS A 278 -7.44 -12.38 -0.97
C CYS A 278 -7.70 -13.89 -1.11
N THR A 279 -8.85 -14.30 -0.57
CA THR A 279 -9.35 -15.68 -0.71
C THR A 279 -10.72 -15.68 -1.36
N LEU A 280 -10.99 -16.67 -2.20
CA LEU A 280 -12.28 -16.84 -2.88
C LEU A 280 -12.55 -18.31 -3.18
N SER A 281 -13.82 -18.64 -3.38
CA SER A 281 -14.21 -20.01 -3.75
C SER A 281 -13.64 -20.39 -5.11
N GLU A 282 -13.34 -21.67 -5.31
CA GLU A 282 -12.81 -22.21 -6.57
C GLU A 282 -13.66 -21.79 -7.78
N ASP A 283 -14.98 -21.85 -7.65
CA ASP A 283 -15.93 -21.51 -8.72
C ASP A 283 -15.85 -20.03 -9.16
N CYS A 284 -15.28 -19.15 -8.35
CA CYS A 284 -15.14 -17.73 -8.64
C CYS A 284 -13.79 -17.37 -9.28
N VAL A 285 -12.81 -18.27 -9.29
CA VAL A 285 -11.42 -17.96 -9.70
C VAL A 285 -11.36 -17.43 -11.13
N GLU A 286 -12.04 -18.09 -12.07
CA GLU A 286 -12.01 -17.69 -13.47
C GLU A 286 -12.68 -16.32 -13.68
N ALA A 287 -13.85 -16.10 -13.08
CA ALA A 287 -14.58 -14.83 -13.18
C ALA A 287 -13.78 -13.67 -12.54
N PHE A 288 -13.17 -13.90 -11.38
CA PHE A 288 -12.28 -12.96 -10.72
C PHE A 288 -11.08 -12.61 -11.61
N ALA A 289 -10.42 -13.63 -12.20
CA ALA A 289 -9.25 -13.40 -13.06
C ALA A 289 -9.62 -12.61 -14.33
N GLN A 290 -10.77 -12.89 -14.94
CA GLN A 290 -11.27 -12.14 -16.09
C GLN A 290 -11.60 -10.70 -15.72
N ALA A 291 -12.27 -10.46 -14.59
CA ALA A 291 -12.55 -9.11 -14.10
C ALA A 291 -11.26 -8.31 -13.80
N ALA A 292 -10.28 -8.95 -13.16
CA ALA A 292 -8.96 -8.35 -12.92
C ALA A 292 -8.23 -8.00 -14.22
N GLN A 293 -8.27 -8.88 -15.22
CA GLN A 293 -7.69 -8.62 -16.53
C GLN A 293 -8.33 -7.39 -17.21
N HIS A 294 -9.65 -7.24 -17.14
CA HIS A 294 -10.34 -6.05 -17.65
C HIS A 294 -9.95 -4.77 -16.89
N ALA A 295 -9.64 -4.88 -15.60
CA ALA A 295 -9.11 -3.80 -14.78
C ALA A 295 -7.60 -3.54 -15.01
N GLY A 296 -6.95 -4.31 -15.90
CA GLY A 296 -5.52 -4.20 -16.19
C GLY A 296 -4.60 -4.68 -15.05
N VAL A 297 -5.10 -5.54 -14.16
CA VAL A 297 -4.35 -6.08 -13.01
C VAL A 297 -4.12 -7.58 -13.19
N ALA A 298 -2.86 -7.98 -13.16
CA ALA A 298 -2.51 -9.40 -13.14
C ALA A 298 -2.87 -10.00 -11.78
N VAL A 299 -3.36 -11.25 -11.77
CA VAL A 299 -3.65 -12.00 -10.55
C VAL A 299 -3.11 -13.42 -10.67
N SER A 300 -2.68 -13.98 -9.56
CA SER A 300 -2.13 -15.33 -9.48
C SER A 300 -2.77 -16.11 -8.33
N SER A 301 -3.14 -17.37 -8.62
CA SER A 301 -3.53 -18.33 -7.58
C SER A 301 -2.26 -18.97 -7.03
N ILE A 302 -1.97 -18.72 -5.75
CA ILE A 302 -0.70 -19.11 -5.13
C ILE A 302 -0.83 -20.28 -4.15
N GLY A 303 -2.08 -20.72 -3.85
CA GLY A 303 -2.29 -21.81 -2.90
C GLY A 303 -3.75 -22.02 -2.54
N THR A 304 -3.96 -22.74 -1.46
CA THR A 304 -5.30 -23.14 -0.99
C THR A 304 -5.40 -22.99 0.52
N MET A 305 -6.55 -22.50 0.98
CA MET A 305 -6.88 -22.47 2.41
C MET A 305 -7.21 -23.86 2.91
N VAL A 306 -6.72 -24.21 4.09
CA VAL A 306 -6.92 -25.53 4.70
C VAL A 306 -7.48 -25.41 6.11
N ALA A 307 -8.15 -26.47 6.58
CA ALA A 307 -8.64 -26.53 7.96
C ALA A 307 -7.48 -26.55 8.97
N GLY A 308 -7.70 -25.94 10.14
CA GLY A 308 -6.74 -25.87 11.23
C GLY A 308 -6.25 -24.45 11.48
N SER A 309 -5.62 -24.25 12.63
CA SER A 309 -5.10 -22.94 13.08
C SER A 309 -3.57 -22.85 13.08
N ALA A 310 -2.90 -23.78 12.38
CA ALA A 310 -1.44 -23.74 12.24
C ALA A 310 -1.04 -22.56 11.31
N VAL A 311 0.20 -22.11 11.45
CA VAL A 311 0.78 -21.13 10.53
C VAL A 311 0.77 -21.68 9.10
N PRO A 312 0.61 -20.82 8.08
CA PRO A 312 0.66 -21.24 6.68
C PRO A 312 1.94 -21.99 6.33
N LYS A 313 1.81 -23.02 5.50
CA LYS A 313 2.91 -23.82 4.97
C LYS A 313 3.27 -23.34 3.59
N PHE A 314 4.57 -23.25 3.34
CA PHE A 314 5.13 -22.92 2.04
C PHE A 314 5.82 -24.16 1.50
N ILE A 315 5.42 -24.61 0.31
CA ILE A 315 5.97 -25.82 -0.33
C ILE A 315 6.71 -25.48 -1.61
N ASP A 316 7.82 -26.15 -1.84
CA ASP A 316 8.55 -26.04 -3.11
C ASP A 316 7.91 -26.85 -4.23
N GLY A 317 8.42 -26.75 -5.47
CA GLY A 317 7.95 -27.52 -6.62
C GLY A 317 8.11 -29.03 -6.50
N GLN A 318 8.70 -29.53 -5.40
CA GLN A 318 8.83 -30.94 -5.08
C GLN A 318 7.90 -31.37 -3.91
N GLY A 319 7.05 -30.47 -3.43
CA GLY A 319 6.13 -30.70 -2.33
C GLY A 319 6.78 -30.69 -0.93
N ARG A 320 8.04 -30.25 -0.80
CA ARG A 320 8.72 -30.16 0.51
C ARG A 320 8.38 -28.83 1.17
N GLU A 321 8.06 -28.89 2.46
CA GLU A 321 7.84 -27.69 3.25
C GLU A 321 9.16 -26.94 3.47
N ILE A 322 9.15 -25.65 3.17
CA ILE A 322 10.26 -24.73 3.39
C ILE A 322 10.00 -23.95 4.67
N ALA A 323 10.91 -24.08 5.64
CA ALA A 323 10.83 -23.30 6.86
C ALA A 323 11.26 -21.85 6.59
N LEU A 324 10.41 -20.90 6.95
CA LEU A 324 10.74 -19.48 6.89
C LEU A 324 11.35 -19.04 8.21
N GLU A 325 12.57 -18.55 8.19
CA GLU A 325 13.28 -18.03 9.35
C GLU A 325 12.61 -16.74 9.86
N TYR A 326 12.21 -15.87 8.91
CA TYR A 326 11.44 -14.65 9.16
C TYR A 326 10.21 -14.64 8.28
N ARG A 327 9.06 -14.17 8.80
CA ARG A 327 7.80 -14.17 8.06
C ARG A 327 7.32 -12.78 7.69
N SER A 328 7.74 -11.74 8.40
CA SER A 328 7.31 -10.37 8.14
C SER A 328 8.31 -9.34 8.67
N TYR A 329 8.23 -8.14 8.18
CA TYR A 329 8.84 -6.97 8.80
C TYR A 329 8.19 -6.69 10.17
N SER A 330 8.98 -6.19 11.14
CA SER A 330 8.48 -5.75 12.46
C SER A 330 9.17 -4.46 12.87
N HIS A 331 8.40 -3.54 13.41
CA HIS A 331 8.91 -2.28 13.97
C HIS A 331 9.50 -2.43 15.38
N PHE A 332 9.19 -3.52 16.10
CA PHE A 332 9.55 -3.77 17.48
C PHE A 332 10.03 -5.20 17.71
#